data_b01856e8b63278ab1f9ef97e54d1e42f
#
_entry.id   b01856e8b63278ab1f9ef97e54d1e42f
#
_cell.length_a   1.000
_cell.length_b   1.000
_cell.length_c   1.000
_cell.angle_alpha   90.00
_cell.angle_beta   90.00
_cell.angle_gamma   90.00
#
_symmetry.space_group_name_H-M   'P 1'
#
loop_
_entity.id
_entity.type
_entity.pdbx_description
1 polymer ?
#
loop_
_entity_poly.entity_id
_entity_poly.type
_entity_poly.pdbx_seq_one_letter_code
_entity_poly.pdbx_strand_id
1 'polypeptide(L)'
;SLICFAGLSACSTENAVVSSLKTYDVSNSPCKRETTMADLQRQPREEENKQTKLSIELGKDGVAQCKVEDVKDNCAIRERVVNVTCEGNQITLVVHHKEHFEVLADCICMYNVDFKMSKLSQGNYHLKVYYAGSVVKYDKEQLVYDGEIRLVSGKVTQVTLRSGVPLPVD
;
A
#
# COMPACT_ATOMS: atom_id res chain seq x y z
N SER A 1 29.63 29.85 14.69
CA SER A 1 29.06 28.50 14.74
C SER A 1 27.93 28.40 13.71
N LEU A 2 28.23 27.88 12.53
CA LEU A 2 27.26 27.68 11.44
C LEU A 2 26.61 26.30 11.66
N ILE A 3 25.35 26.29 12.06
CA ILE A 3 24.55 25.07 12.09
C ILE A 3 23.93 24.93 10.69
N CYS A 4 24.54 24.10 9.85
CA CYS A 4 23.93 23.64 8.61
C CYS A 4 22.76 22.71 8.94
N PHE A 5 21.54 23.18 8.87
CA PHE A 5 20.38 22.34 8.71
C PHE A 5 20.38 21.80 7.27
N ALA A 6 20.96 20.63 7.08
CA ALA A 6 20.73 19.85 5.89
C ALA A 6 19.29 19.35 5.94
N GLY A 7 18.37 20.12 5.38
CA GLY A 7 17.02 19.65 5.08
C GLY A 7 17.13 18.54 4.03
N LEU A 8 17.17 17.30 4.50
CA LEU A 8 17.13 16.14 3.63
C LEU A 8 15.72 16.05 3.03
N SER A 9 15.59 16.47 1.79
CA SER A 9 14.45 16.13 0.98
C SER A 9 14.43 14.62 0.78
N ALA A 10 13.53 13.94 1.49
CA ALA A 10 13.56 12.49 1.62
C ALA A 10 13.18 11.74 0.33
N CYS A 11 12.46 12.36 -0.56
CA CYS A 11 11.94 11.76 -1.78
C CYS A 11 12.44 12.42 -3.07
N SER A 12 13.09 13.55 -3.01
CA SER A 12 13.52 14.28 -4.21
C SER A 12 14.99 14.63 -4.18
N THR A 13 15.65 14.55 -5.32
CA THR A 13 16.93 15.20 -5.56
C THR A 13 16.67 16.64 -6.02
N GLU A 14 17.55 17.57 -5.66
CA GLU A 14 17.39 19.01 -5.87
C GLU A 14 17.07 19.45 -7.31
N ASN A 15 17.25 18.55 -8.29
CA ASN A 15 17.01 18.81 -9.71
C ASN A 15 15.98 17.85 -10.32
N ALA A 16 15.24 17.10 -9.53
CA ALA A 16 14.32 16.11 -10.07
C ALA A 16 13.00 16.74 -10.47
N VAL A 17 12.82 16.90 -11.75
CA VAL A 17 11.51 17.12 -12.37
C VAL A 17 10.57 15.92 -12.16
N VAL A 18 11.12 14.77 -11.77
CA VAL A 18 10.38 13.52 -11.54
C VAL A 18 10.83 12.91 -10.23
N SER A 19 9.88 12.55 -9.38
CA SER A 19 10.15 11.72 -8.20
C SER A 19 10.92 10.47 -8.62
N SER A 20 12.05 10.22 -8.00
CA SER A 20 12.85 9.01 -8.25
C SER A 20 12.32 7.77 -7.51
N LEU A 21 11.33 7.94 -6.65
CA LEU A 21 10.71 6.84 -5.91
C LEU A 21 9.78 6.06 -6.83
N LYS A 22 10.05 4.77 -6.95
CA LYS A 22 9.28 3.85 -7.78
C LYS A 22 9.01 2.57 -7.02
N THR A 23 7.86 1.96 -7.30
CA THR A 23 7.56 0.58 -6.91
C THR A 23 8.01 -0.37 -8.00
N TYR A 24 8.50 -1.54 -7.61
CA TYR A 24 8.90 -2.61 -8.52
C TYR A 24 8.83 -3.97 -7.82
N ASP A 25 9.04 -5.05 -8.57
CA ASP A 25 8.96 -6.43 -8.08
C ASP A 25 7.64 -6.69 -7.31
N VAL A 26 6.53 -6.24 -7.89
CA VAL A 26 5.21 -6.45 -7.28
C VAL A 26 4.78 -7.90 -7.50
N SER A 27 4.45 -8.58 -6.42
CA SER A 27 3.93 -9.94 -6.46
C SER A 27 2.71 -10.10 -5.55
N ASN A 28 1.82 -10.99 -5.95
CA ASN A 28 0.61 -11.30 -5.21
C ASN A 28 0.69 -12.74 -4.69
N SER A 29 0.28 -12.96 -3.45
CA SER A 29 0.07 -14.31 -2.95
C SER A 29 -1.09 -14.99 -3.67
N PRO A 30 -1.19 -16.33 -3.63
CA PRO A 30 -2.46 -17.00 -3.88
C PRO A 30 -3.55 -16.51 -2.93
N CYS A 31 -4.82 -16.78 -3.26
CA CYS A 31 -5.93 -16.54 -2.35
C CYS A 31 -5.68 -17.27 -1.02
N LYS A 32 -5.52 -16.51 0.05
CA LYS A 32 -5.26 -17.07 1.39
C LYS A 32 -6.54 -17.57 2.05
N ARG A 33 -7.62 -16.89 1.78
CA ARG A 33 -8.93 -17.18 2.34
C ARG A 33 -10.02 -16.65 1.42
N GLU A 34 -10.88 -17.55 0.99
CA GLU A 34 -12.03 -17.25 0.15
C GLU A 34 -13.29 -17.19 1.01
N THR A 35 -14.12 -16.18 0.78
CA THR A 35 -15.43 -16.02 1.42
C THR A 35 -16.44 -15.68 0.35
N THR A 36 -17.58 -16.40 0.32
CA THR A 36 -18.67 -16.05 -0.59
C THR A 36 -19.38 -14.78 -0.10
N MET A 37 -20.01 -14.05 -1.03
CA MET A 37 -20.79 -12.88 -0.67
C MET A 37 -21.93 -13.22 0.29
N ALA A 38 -22.52 -14.40 0.16
CA ALA A 38 -23.57 -14.89 1.07
C ALA A 38 -23.04 -15.11 2.50
N ASP A 39 -21.82 -15.63 2.63
CA ASP A 39 -21.19 -15.85 3.93
C ASP A 39 -20.80 -14.53 4.61
N LEU A 40 -20.38 -13.53 3.86
CA LEU A 40 -20.10 -12.19 4.38
C LEU A 40 -21.34 -11.56 5.05
N GLN A 41 -22.53 -11.87 4.56
CA GLN A 41 -23.77 -11.38 5.14
C GLN A 41 -24.20 -12.13 6.41
N ARG A 42 -23.67 -13.33 6.63
CA ARG A 42 -24.03 -14.22 7.76
C ARG A 42 -23.04 -14.20 8.91
N GLN A 43 -21.80 -13.77 8.67
CA GLN A 43 -20.75 -13.85 9.69
C GLN A 43 -20.90 -12.75 10.74
N PRO A 44 -20.77 -13.08 12.02
CA PRO A 44 -20.66 -12.10 13.07
C PRO A 44 -19.40 -11.26 12.89
N ARG A 45 -19.45 -10.02 13.35
CA ARG A 45 -18.42 -8.98 13.26
C ARG A 45 -16.99 -9.35 13.73
N GLU A 46 -16.75 -10.56 14.22
CA GLU A 46 -15.45 -10.98 14.74
C GLU A 46 -14.36 -11.08 13.65
N GLU A 47 -14.73 -11.35 12.39
CA GLU A 47 -13.78 -11.38 11.28
C GLU A 47 -13.50 -9.99 10.69
N GLU A 48 -14.37 -9.01 10.91
CA GLU A 48 -14.13 -7.62 10.54
C GLU A 48 -12.96 -7.00 11.32
N ASN A 49 -12.60 -7.59 12.47
CA ASN A 49 -11.54 -7.09 13.33
C ASN A 49 -10.13 -7.58 12.95
N LYS A 50 -9.98 -8.39 11.91
CA LYS A 50 -8.65 -8.77 11.46
C LYS A 50 -7.98 -7.59 10.77
N GLN A 51 -7.02 -7.01 11.47
CA GLN A 51 -6.33 -5.81 11.04
C GLN A 51 -5.43 -6.09 9.85
N THR A 52 -5.68 -5.39 8.75
CA THR A 52 -4.77 -5.34 7.61
C THR A 52 -3.54 -4.52 7.96
N LYS A 53 -2.37 -5.01 7.64
CA LYS A 53 -1.10 -4.36 7.99
C LYS A 53 -0.28 -4.06 6.75
N LEU A 54 0.38 -2.92 6.77
CA LEU A 54 1.45 -2.58 5.85
C LEU A 54 2.78 -2.62 6.62
N SER A 55 3.72 -3.41 6.14
CA SER A 55 5.09 -3.46 6.65
C SER A 55 6.03 -2.83 5.64
N ILE A 56 6.96 -2.03 6.12
CA ILE A 56 8.02 -1.39 5.32
C ILE A 56 9.34 -1.67 6.01
N GLU A 57 10.21 -2.44 5.38
CA GLU A 57 11.56 -2.71 5.83
C GLU A 57 12.55 -1.94 4.98
N LEU A 58 13.13 -0.89 5.55
CA LEU A 58 14.11 -0.08 4.86
C LEU A 58 15.49 -0.74 4.92
N GLY A 59 16.03 -1.11 3.78
CA GLY A 59 17.38 -1.62 3.63
C GLY A 59 18.43 -0.51 3.71
N LYS A 60 19.67 -0.89 4.00
CA LYS A 60 20.81 0.03 4.05
C LYS A 60 21.15 0.67 2.69
N ASP A 61 20.73 0.03 1.62
CA ASP A 61 20.89 0.48 0.23
C ASP A 61 19.81 1.48 -0.23
N GLY A 62 18.88 1.83 0.63
CA GLY A 62 17.74 2.69 0.29
C GLY A 62 16.58 1.97 -0.38
N VAL A 63 16.65 0.65 -0.51
CA VAL A 63 15.54 -0.17 -1.00
C VAL A 63 14.65 -0.58 0.16
N ALA A 64 13.36 -0.28 0.08
CA ALA A 64 12.37 -0.70 1.04
C ALA A 64 11.63 -1.93 0.53
N GLN A 65 11.60 -3.00 1.33
CA GLN A 65 10.77 -4.17 1.08
C GLN A 65 9.45 -4.00 1.82
N CYS A 66 8.36 -4.07 1.07
CA CYS A 66 7.03 -3.75 1.57
C CYS A 66 6.08 -4.92 1.37
N LYS A 67 5.13 -5.03 2.30
CA LYS A 67 4.04 -6.00 2.22
C LYS A 67 2.76 -5.39 2.75
N VAL A 68 1.70 -5.47 1.95
CA VAL A 68 0.33 -5.25 2.41
C VAL A 68 -0.31 -6.61 2.64
N GLU A 69 -0.69 -6.91 3.88
CA GLU A 69 -1.30 -8.18 4.24
C GLU A 69 -2.82 -8.10 4.19
N ASP A 70 -3.45 -9.21 3.83
CA ASP A 70 -4.90 -9.40 3.86
C ASP A 70 -5.70 -8.34 3.08
N VAL A 71 -5.23 -8.02 1.88
CA VAL A 71 -5.98 -7.19 0.94
C VAL A 71 -7.20 -7.97 0.46
N LYS A 72 -8.39 -7.44 0.72
CA LYS A 72 -9.65 -8.02 0.26
C LYS A 72 -9.94 -7.61 -1.17
N ASP A 73 -10.20 -8.58 -2.03
CA ASP A 73 -10.47 -8.34 -3.43
C ASP A 73 -11.34 -9.43 -4.05
N ASN A 74 -12.00 -9.14 -5.15
CA ASN A 74 -12.79 -10.12 -5.87
C ASN A 74 -11.92 -11.27 -6.39
N CYS A 75 -12.41 -12.51 -6.26
CA CYS A 75 -11.66 -13.70 -6.66
C CYS A 75 -11.34 -13.77 -8.15
N ALA A 76 -12.08 -13.09 -9.01
CA ALA A 76 -11.82 -13.04 -10.44
C ALA A 76 -10.59 -12.20 -10.80
N ILE A 77 -10.19 -11.29 -9.92
CA ILE A 77 -9.08 -10.37 -10.17
C ILE A 77 -7.76 -11.06 -9.84
N ARG A 78 -6.89 -11.17 -10.84
CA ARG A 78 -5.65 -11.95 -10.73
C ARG A 78 -4.50 -11.13 -10.15
N GLU A 79 -4.36 -9.88 -10.55
CA GLU A 79 -3.20 -9.06 -10.20
C GLU A 79 -3.60 -7.72 -9.61
N ARG A 80 -2.95 -7.39 -8.51
CA ARG A 80 -2.93 -6.09 -7.87
C ARG A 80 -1.53 -5.53 -7.99
N VAL A 81 -1.44 -4.25 -8.23
CA VAL A 81 -0.19 -3.49 -8.29
C VAL A 81 -0.22 -2.34 -7.30
N VAL A 82 0.93 -1.76 -7.05
CA VAL A 82 1.07 -0.62 -6.13
C VAL A 82 1.78 0.50 -6.87
N ASN A 83 1.17 1.66 -6.90
CA ASN A 83 1.79 2.90 -7.36
C ASN A 83 2.24 3.73 -6.17
N VAL A 84 3.34 4.43 -6.34
CA VAL A 84 3.86 5.37 -5.36
C VAL A 84 4.07 6.74 -5.98
N THR A 85 3.71 7.75 -5.23
CA THR A 85 4.13 9.13 -5.48
C THR A 85 4.75 9.69 -4.22
N CYS A 86 5.71 10.59 -4.38
CA CYS A 86 6.35 11.24 -3.26
C CYS A 86 6.54 12.73 -3.55
N GLU A 87 6.01 13.55 -2.67
CA GLU A 87 6.15 15.01 -2.70
C GLU A 87 6.69 15.48 -1.36
N GLY A 88 7.92 16.00 -1.35
CA GLY A 88 8.60 16.34 -0.09
C GLY A 88 8.72 15.11 0.80
N ASN A 89 8.10 15.16 1.98
CA ASN A 89 8.05 14.04 2.93
C ASN A 89 6.73 13.26 2.87
N GLN A 90 5.85 13.55 1.93
CA GLN A 90 4.60 12.83 1.78
C GLN A 90 4.74 11.70 0.76
N ILE A 91 4.55 10.47 1.23
CA ILE A 91 4.46 9.27 0.40
C ILE A 91 2.99 8.91 0.25
N THR A 92 2.55 8.73 -0.98
CA THR A 92 1.21 8.21 -1.28
C THR A 92 1.34 6.88 -1.99
N LEU A 93 0.78 5.83 -1.40
CA LEU A 93 0.68 4.50 -1.97
C LEU A 93 -0.75 4.25 -2.43
N VAL A 94 -0.90 3.70 -3.62
CA VAL A 94 -2.20 3.29 -4.16
C VAL A 94 -2.11 1.82 -4.56
N VAL A 95 -2.85 0.97 -3.86
CA VAL A 95 -3.03 -0.44 -4.22
C VAL A 95 -4.23 -0.51 -5.16
N HIS A 96 -4.04 -1.06 -6.36
CA HIS A 96 -5.10 -1.08 -7.36
C HIS A 96 -5.01 -2.31 -8.27
N HIS A 97 -6.08 -2.55 -9.03
CA HIS A 97 -6.08 -3.60 -10.04
C HIS A 97 -5.18 -3.24 -11.21
N LYS A 98 -4.46 -4.21 -11.74
CA LYS A 98 -3.62 -4.02 -12.92
C LYS A 98 -4.46 -3.85 -14.18
N GLU A 99 -5.55 -4.60 -14.28
CA GLU A 99 -6.40 -4.64 -15.45
C GLU A 99 -7.87 -4.45 -15.07
N HIS A 100 -8.66 -4.01 -16.03
CA HIS A 100 -10.11 -3.94 -15.90
C HIS A 100 -10.72 -5.33 -16.11
N PHE A 101 -11.75 -5.67 -15.32
CA PHE A 101 -12.47 -6.93 -15.40
C PHE A 101 -13.94 -6.68 -15.65
N GLU A 102 -14.46 -7.29 -16.72
CA GLU A 102 -15.87 -7.19 -17.09
C GLU A 102 -16.75 -8.15 -16.29
N VAL A 103 -16.18 -9.28 -15.87
CA VAL A 103 -16.92 -10.33 -15.15
C VAL A 103 -16.29 -10.56 -13.79
N LEU A 104 -17.08 -10.40 -12.74
CA LEU A 104 -16.69 -10.62 -11.36
C LEU A 104 -17.20 -11.96 -10.85
N ALA A 105 -16.46 -12.56 -9.93
CA ALA A 105 -16.89 -13.74 -9.21
C ALA A 105 -17.76 -13.37 -7.99
N ASP A 106 -18.56 -14.33 -7.49
CA ASP A 106 -19.36 -14.17 -6.28
C ASP A 106 -18.58 -14.55 -5.02
N CYS A 107 -17.33 -14.13 -4.95
CA CYS A 107 -16.47 -14.34 -3.78
C CYS A 107 -15.43 -13.25 -3.62
N ILE A 108 -15.00 -13.10 -2.38
CA ILE A 108 -13.88 -12.23 -1.97
C ILE A 108 -12.75 -13.12 -1.47
N CYS A 109 -11.54 -12.83 -1.93
CA CYS A 109 -10.32 -13.42 -1.43
C CYS A 109 -9.48 -12.42 -0.63
N MET A 110 -8.63 -12.94 0.23
CA MET A 110 -7.58 -12.17 0.90
C MET A 110 -6.23 -12.50 0.28
N TYR A 111 -5.50 -11.45 -0.10
CA TYR A 111 -4.20 -11.54 -0.74
C TYR A 111 -3.14 -10.77 0.04
N ASN A 112 -1.90 -11.24 -0.01
CA ASN A 112 -0.76 -10.42 0.32
C ASN A 112 -0.20 -9.81 -0.96
N VAL A 113 0.16 -8.55 -0.91
CA VAL A 113 0.83 -7.84 -2.00
C VAL A 113 2.20 -7.42 -1.52
N ASP A 114 3.24 -8.01 -2.11
CA ASP A 114 4.64 -7.68 -1.84
C ASP A 114 5.17 -6.77 -2.94
N PHE A 115 5.98 -5.80 -2.56
CA PHE A 115 6.61 -4.88 -3.49
C PHE A 115 7.85 -4.24 -2.89
N LYS A 116 8.66 -3.63 -3.74
CA LYS A 116 9.82 -2.86 -3.32
C LYS A 116 9.66 -1.40 -3.75
N MET A 117 10.23 -0.51 -2.96
CA MET A 117 10.40 0.89 -3.31
C MET A 117 11.89 1.23 -3.30
N SER A 118 12.33 1.98 -4.30
CA SER A 118 13.74 2.37 -4.41
C SER A 118 13.96 3.82 -4.02
N LYS A 119 15.19 4.08 -3.58
CA LYS A 119 15.71 5.42 -3.25
C LYS A 119 14.96 6.13 -2.12
N LEU A 120 14.62 5.38 -1.09
CA LEU A 120 14.17 5.93 0.18
C LEU A 120 15.34 6.14 1.13
N SER A 121 15.33 7.24 1.84
CA SER A 121 16.21 7.47 2.98
C SER A 121 15.46 7.32 4.29
N GLN A 122 16.20 7.00 5.37
CA GLN A 122 15.60 7.02 6.70
C GLN A 122 15.15 8.43 7.05
N GLY A 123 14.08 8.53 7.83
CA GLY A 123 13.50 9.80 8.22
C GLY A 123 12.02 9.70 8.54
N ASN A 124 11.43 10.87 8.77
CA ASN A 124 10.02 11.00 9.05
C ASN A 124 9.26 11.31 7.76
N TYR A 125 8.14 10.60 7.57
CA TYR A 125 7.29 10.75 6.41
C TYR A 125 5.84 10.85 6.83
N HIS A 126 5.04 11.58 6.05
CA HIS A 126 3.60 11.47 6.09
C HIS A 126 3.17 10.44 5.06
N LEU A 127 2.53 9.36 5.51
CA LEU A 127 2.11 8.25 4.64
C LEU A 127 0.60 8.28 4.46
N LYS A 128 0.16 8.22 3.21
CA LYS A 128 -1.22 7.94 2.84
C LYS A 128 -1.28 6.66 2.01
N VAL A 129 -2.25 5.82 2.29
CA VAL A 129 -2.49 4.59 1.53
C VAL A 129 -3.94 4.57 1.08
N TYR A 130 -4.14 4.35 -0.20
CA TYR A 130 -5.45 4.24 -0.85
C TYR A 130 -5.64 2.88 -1.51
N TYR A 131 -6.87 2.44 -1.55
CA TYR A 131 -7.31 1.32 -2.38
C TYR A 131 -8.10 1.84 -3.57
N ALA A 132 -7.77 1.42 -4.77
CA ALA A 132 -8.42 1.83 -6.00
C ALA A 132 -8.79 0.63 -6.87
N GLY A 133 -9.67 0.84 -7.84
CA GLY A 133 -9.99 -0.13 -8.87
C GLY A 133 -9.01 -0.10 -10.04
N SER A 134 -9.43 -0.57 -11.21
CA SER A 134 -8.62 -0.57 -12.42
C SER A 134 -8.42 0.84 -12.98
N VAL A 135 -9.42 1.70 -12.84
CA VAL A 135 -9.28 3.13 -13.05
C VAL A 135 -8.74 3.74 -11.78
N VAL A 136 -7.50 4.21 -11.81
CA VAL A 136 -6.80 4.73 -10.63
C VAL A 136 -7.42 6.07 -10.23
N LYS A 137 -8.64 6.01 -9.73
CA LYS A 137 -9.32 7.12 -9.06
C LYS A 137 -9.47 6.78 -7.60
N TYR A 138 -9.11 7.70 -6.75
CA TYR A 138 -9.25 7.53 -5.31
C TYR A 138 -9.63 8.86 -4.66
N ASP A 139 -10.46 8.75 -3.64
CA ASP A 139 -10.91 9.85 -2.81
C ASP A 139 -10.80 9.47 -1.32
N LYS A 140 -11.41 10.27 -0.46
CA LYS A 140 -11.34 10.04 0.98
C LYS A 140 -11.96 8.72 1.45
N GLU A 141 -12.93 8.18 0.72
CA GLU A 141 -13.59 6.92 1.08
C GLU A 141 -12.67 5.73 0.89
N GLN A 142 -11.72 5.86 -0.03
CA GLN A 142 -10.74 4.83 -0.38
C GLN A 142 -9.43 4.95 0.42
N LEU A 143 -9.33 5.95 1.28
CA LEU A 143 -8.19 6.15 2.16
C LEU A 143 -8.21 5.11 3.28
N VAL A 144 -7.20 4.24 3.31
CA VAL A 144 -7.08 3.17 4.31
C VAL A 144 -6.03 3.44 5.39
N TYR A 145 -5.17 4.42 5.16
CA TYR A 145 -4.22 4.92 6.15
C TYR A 145 -3.84 6.37 5.87
N ASP A 146 -3.72 7.16 6.93
CA ASP A 146 -3.23 8.53 6.91
C ASP A 146 -2.51 8.81 8.23
N GLY A 147 -1.20 8.97 8.20
CA GLY A 147 -0.44 9.21 9.42
C GLY A 147 1.05 9.40 9.22
N GLU A 148 1.69 9.83 10.29
CA GLU A 148 3.13 9.99 10.35
C GLU A 148 3.81 8.63 10.61
N ILE A 149 4.89 8.38 9.89
CA ILE A 149 5.75 7.21 10.09
C ILE A 149 7.21 7.64 10.17
N ARG A 150 7.99 6.80 10.85
CA ARG A 150 9.45 6.94 10.85
C ARG A 150 10.08 5.68 10.25
N LEU A 151 10.87 5.87 9.20
CA LEU A 151 11.66 4.81 8.58
C LEU A 151 13.09 4.84 9.12
N VAL A 152 13.54 3.72 9.63
CA VAL A 152 14.90 3.55 10.15
C VAL A 152 15.57 2.43 9.37
N SER A 153 16.77 2.70 8.86
CA SER A 153 17.57 1.74 8.10
C SER A 153 17.81 0.46 8.89
N GLY A 154 17.50 -0.66 8.28
CA GLY A 154 17.63 -1.99 8.89
C GLY A 154 16.48 -2.38 9.82
N LYS A 155 15.40 -1.59 9.91
CA LYS A 155 14.24 -1.87 10.75
C LYS A 155 12.95 -1.96 9.95
N VAL A 156 12.00 -2.70 10.49
CA VAL A 156 10.64 -2.82 9.97
C VAL A 156 9.76 -1.77 10.64
N THR A 157 9.07 -0.97 9.83
CA THR A 157 7.98 -0.10 10.28
C THR A 157 6.67 -0.73 9.87
N GLN A 158 5.74 -0.87 10.80
CA GLN A 158 4.44 -1.48 10.55
C GLN A 158 3.33 -0.51 10.92
N VAL A 159 2.35 -0.39 10.03
CA VAL A 159 1.13 0.40 10.27
C VAL A 159 -0.10 -0.46 10.07
N THR A 160 -1.16 -0.14 10.79
CA THR A 160 -2.44 -0.81 10.68
C THR A 160 -3.34 -0.03 9.74
N LEU A 161 -3.78 -0.69 8.68
CA LEU A 161 -4.72 -0.12 7.72
C LEU A 161 -6.16 -0.27 8.21
N ARG A 162 -7.04 0.60 7.74
CA ARG A 162 -8.49 0.47 8.03
C ARG A 162 -8.99 -0.88 7.54
N SER A 163 -9.57 -1.67 8.45
CA SER A 163 -10.09 -2.99 8.15
C SER A 163 -11.43 -2.94 7.41
N GLY A 164 -11.80 -4.05 6.75
CA GLY A 164 -13.10 -4.22 6.13
C GLY A 164 -13.30 -3.49 4.80
N VAL A 165 -12.26 -2.85 4.24
CA VAL A 165 -12.33 -2.14 2.96
C VAL A 165 -11.77 -3.05 1.86
N PRO A 166 -12.61 -3.54 0.93
CA PRO A 166 -12.12 -4.22 -0.26
C PRO A 166 -11.62 -3.22 -1.29
N LEU A 167 -10.81 -3.70 -2.24
CA LEU A 167 -10.52 -2.90 -3.42
C LEU A 167 -11.82 -2.63 -4.19
N PRO A 168 -12.06 -1.38 -4.64
CA PRO A 168 -13.22 -1.07 -5.44
C PRO A 168 -13.23 -1.86 -6.74
N VAL A 169 -14.40 -2.30 -7.15
CA VAL A 169 -14.65 -2.91 -8.46
C VAL A 169 -15.37 -1.88 -9.32
N ASP A 170 -14.77 -1.49 -10.40
CA ASP A 170 -15.26 -0.49 -11.36
C ASP A 170 -15.45 -1.07 -12.76
#